data_270f75d4e6254c3a15d78e1d98d3712a
#
_entry.id   270f75d4e6254c3a15d78e1d98d3712a
#
_cell.length_a   1.000
_cell.length_b   1.000
_cell.length_c   1.000
_cell.angle_alpha   90.00
_cell.angle_beta   90.00
_cell.angle_gamma   90.00
#
_symmetry.space_group_name_H-M   'P 1'
#
loop_
_entity.id
_entity.type
_entity.pdbx_description
1 polymer ?
#
loop_
_entity_poly.entity_id
_entity_poly.type
_entity_poly.pdbx_seq_one_letter_code
_entity_poly.pdbx_strand_id
1 'polypeptide(L)' 'MSTNPFDDEDGRFYVLVNDEEQHSLWPAFAEIPAGWRLAFGDAPRGECVQFVEQNWSDMRPKSLR' A
#
# COMPACT_ATOMS: atom_id res chain seq x y z
N MET A 1 -17.76 11.50 12.38
CA MET A 1 -16.33 11.22 12.63
C MET A 1 -15.97 9.82 12.15
N SER A 2 -14.93 9.72 11.37
CA SER A 2 -14.53 8.42 10.85
C SER A 2 -13.78 7.62 11.92
N THR A 3 -14.12 6.35 12.02
CA THR A 3 -13.37 5.42 12.86
C THR A 3 -12.57 4.42 12.03
N ASN A 4 -12.69 4.53 10.71
CA ASN A 4 -11.97 3.64 9.79
C ASN A 4 -10.59 4.24 9.52
N PRO A 5 -9.50 3.53 9.83
CA PRO A 5 -8.14 4.07 9.60
C PRO A 5 -7.87 4.39 8.14
N PHE A 6 -8.58 3.76 7.20
CA PHE A 6 -8.38 4.06 5.79
C PHE A 6 -9.00 5.38 5.36
N ASP A 7 -9.87 5.96 6.20
CA ASP A 7 -10.50 7.25 5.93
C ASP A 7 -9.77 8.40 6.62
N ASP A 8 -8.76 8.10 7.42
CA ASP A 8 -8.01 9.10 8.18
C ASP A 8 -6.87 9.63 7.33
N GLU A 9 -7.03 10.84 6.79
CA GLU A 9 -6.01 11.45 5.95
C GLU A 9 -4.76 11.85 6.73
N ASP A 10 -4.87 11.99 8.04
CA ASP A 10 -3.73 12.27 8.91
C ASP A 10 -3.03 10.99 9.35
N GLY A 11 -3.60 9.83 9.05
CA GLY A 11 -3.03 8.56 9.42
C GLY A 11 -1.82 8.22 8.56
N ARG A 12 -1.01 7.29 9.06
CA ARG A 12 0.17 6.80 8.38
C ARG A 12 -0.13 5.45 7.75
N PHE A 13 0.38 5.24 6.56
CA PHE A 13 0.12 4.03 5.79
C PHE A 13 1.41 3.49 5.20
N TYR A 14 1.39 2.20 4.92
CA TYR A 14 2.43 1.54 4.14
C TYR A 14 1.87 1.18 2.78
N VAL A 15 2.75 1.09 1.78
CA VAL A 15 2.44 0.37 0.55
C VAL A 15 3.20 -0.95 0.64
N LEU A 16 2.47 -2.05 0.55
CA LEU A 16 3.04 -3.38 0.58
C LEU A 16 3.04 -3.97 -0.82
N VAL A 17 3.98 -4.86 -1.05
CA VAL A 17 4.09 -5.54 -2.33
C VAL A 17 4.34 -7.02 -2.08
N ASN A 18 3.79 -7.88 -2.94
CA ASN A 18 4.01 -9.32 -2.86
C ASN A 18 4.88 -9.80 -4.02
N ASP A 19 5.08 -11.10 -4.12
CA ASP A 19 5.93 -11.68 -5.16
C ASP A 19 5.36 -11.53 -6.56
N GLU A 20 4.07 -11.25 -6.68
CA GLU A 20 3.42 -10.98 -7.96
C GLU A 20 3.46 -9.51 -8.32
N GLU A 21 4.16 -8.69 -7.53
CA GLU A 21 4.25 -7.25 -7.69
C GLU A 21 2.90 -6.55 -7.58
N GLN A 22 2.00 -7.16 -6.84
CA GLN A 22 0.72 -6.52 -6.49
C GLN A 22 0.96 -5.58 -5.33
N HIS A 23 0.38 -4.40 -5.39
CA HIS A 23 0.52 -3.38 -4.36
C HIS A 23 -0.74 -3.29 -3.53
N SER A 24 -0.57 -3.02 -2.24
CA SER A 24 -1.69 -2.88 -1.31
C SER A 24 -1.41 -1.76 -0.33
N LEU A 25 -2.45 -1.01 -0.02
CA LEU A 25 -2.39 0.04 0.99
C LEU A 25 -2.68 -0.60 2.35
N TRP A 26 -1.84 -0.32 3.34
CA TRP A 26 -1.93 -0.98 4.65
C TRP A 26 -1.74 0.06 5.76
N PRO A 27 -2.53 0.00 6.83
CA PRO A 27 -2.33 0.92 7.95
C PRO A 27 -0.96 0.68 8.60
N ALA A 28 -0.24 1.76 8.93
CA ALA A 28 1.09 1.64 9.48
C ALA A 28 1.12 1.00 10.86
N PHE A 29 -0.01 1.04 11.58
CA PHE A 29 -0.09 0.44 12.91
C PHE A 29 -0.31 -1.07 12.89
N ALA A 30 -0.61 -1.65 11.73
CA ALA A 30 -0.89 -3.08 11.62
C ALA A 30 0.35 -3.83 11.17
N GLU A 31 0.46 -5.09 11.58
CA GLU A 31 1.57 -5.93 11.17
C GLU A 31 1.48 -6.25 9.69
N ILE A 32 2.64 -6.34 9.06
CA ILE A 32 2.71 -6.73 7.65
C ILE A 32 2.44 -8.22 7.55
N PRO A 33 1.43 -8.64 6.75
CA PRO A 33 1.10 -10.06 6.65
C PRO A 33 2.17 -10.86 5.91
N ALA A 34 2.18 -12.16 6.14
CA ALA A 34 3.11 -13.06 5.47
C ALA A 34 2.91 -12.99 3.96
N GLY A 35 4.00 -13.04 3.21
CA GLY A 35 3.94 -12.96 1.76
C GLY A 35 4.00 -11.54 1.21
N TRP A 36 3.96 -10.55 2.08
CA TRP A 36 4.02 -9.13 1.70
C TRP A 36 5.26 -8.49 2.33
N ARG A 37 5.77 -7.47 1.66
CA ARG A 37 6.90 -6.71 2.19
C ARG A 37 6.66 -5.22 1.99
N LEU A 38 7.35 -4.42 2.78
CA LEU A 38 7.22 -2.96 2.72
C LEU A 38 7.87 -2.42 1.45
N ALA A 39 7.09 -1.73 0.64
CA ALA A 39 7.60 -1.06 -0.55
C ALA A 39 7.77 0.43 -0.31
N PHE A 40 6.90 1.05 0.49
CA PHE A 40 6.92 2.49 0.72
C PHE A 40 6.18 2.80 2.02
N GLY A 41 6.62 3.83 2.69
CA GLY A 41 5.99 4.33 3.90
C GLY A 41 6.94 4.29 5.10
N ASP A 42 6.52 4.69 6.27
CA ASP A 42 5.16 5.20 6.50
C ASP A 42 4.98 6.61 5.94
N ALA A 43 3.81 6.87 5.40
CA ALA A 43 3.53 8.14 4.76
C ALA A 43 2.02 8.40 4.78
N PRO A 44 1.58 9.64 4.56
CA PRO A 44 0.16 9.92 4.43
C PRO A 44 -0.46 9.12 3.27
N ARG A 45 -1.75 8.85 3.40
CA ARG A 45 -2.46 8.04 2.41
C ARG A 45 -2.30 8.56 0.97
N GLY A 46 -2.37 9.88 0.80
CA GLY A 46 -2.23 10.46 -0.53
C GLY A 46 -0.89 10.17 -1.18
N GLU A 47 0.19 10.20 -0.40
CA GLU A 47 1.51 9.88 -0.91
C GLU A 47 1.65 8.40 -1.26
N CYS A 48 1.02 7.54 -0.46
CA CYS A 48 1.02 6.11 -0.75
C CYS A 48 0.30 5.81 -2.05
N VAL A 49 -0.85 6.47 -2.26
CA VAL A 49 -1.60 6.32 -3.50
C VAL A 49 -0.77 6.77 -4.70
N GLN A 50 -0.10 7.91 -4.56
CA GLN A 50 0.77 8.40 -5.64
C GLN A 50 1.90 7.43 -5.93
N PHE A 51 2.48 6.85 -4.89
CA PHE A 51 3.54 5.86 -5.08
C PHE A 51 3.04 4.67 -5.91
N VAL A 52 1.86 4.17 -5.59
CA VAL A 52 1.29 3.04 -6.33
C VAL A 52 1.04 3.44 -7.79
N GLU A 53 0.48 4.61 -8.01
CA GLU A 53 0.19 5.06 -9.37
C GLU A 53 1.46 5.23 -10.21
N GLN A 54 2.54 5.67 -9.59
CA GLN A 54 3.79 5.90 -10.30
C GLN A 54 4.58 4.62 -10.54
N ASN A 55 4.42 3.63 -9.67
CA ASN A 55 5.28 2.45 -9.67
C ASN A 55 4.58 1.17 -10.12
N TRP A 56 3.26 1.21 -10.26
CA TRP A 56 2.49 0.05 -10.69
C TRP A 56 1.71 0.40 -11.95
N SER A 57 2.43 0.42 -13.06
CA SER A 57 1.85 0.81 -14.34
C SER A 57 1.03 -0.29 -15.00
N ASP A 58 1.25 -1.53 -14.60
CA ASP A 58 0.50 -2.68 -15.12
C ASP A 58 -0.27 -3.29 -13.96
N MET A 59 -1.60 -3.26 -14.02
CA MET A 59 -2.45 -3.73 -12.95
C MET A 59 -2.53 -5.24 -12.85
N ARG A 60 -1.98 -5.96 -13.83
CA ARG A 60 -1.96 -7.42 -13.77
C ARG A 60 -0.83 -7.89 -12.88
N PRO A 61 -1.00 -9.04 -12.18
CA PRO A 61 0.10 -9.64 -11.44
C PRO A 61 1.27 -9.95 -12.35
N LYS A 62 2.46 -10.01 -11.76
CA LYS A 62 3.70 -10.26 -12.50
C LYS A 62 3.61 -11.53 -13.34
N SER A 63 2.99 -12.57 -12.82
CA SER A 63 2.89 -13.85 -13.54
C SER A 63 2.02 -13.78 -14.77
N LEU A 64 1.22 -12.72 -14.92
CA LEU A 64 0.32 -12.55 -16.07
C LEU A 64 0.84 -11.55 -17.10
N ARG A 65 2.01 -10.97 -16.86
CA ARG A 65 2.61 -9.99 -17.75
C ARG A 65 3.54 -10.62 -18.75
#